data_074efd65b7ba130d0ead6a891bafd1f6
#
_entry.id   074efd65b7ba130d0ead6a891bafd1f6
#
_cell.length_a   1.000
_cell.length_b   1.000
_cell.length_c   1.000
_cell.angle_alpha   90.00
_cell.angle_beta   90.00
_cell.angle_gamma   90.00
#
_symmetry.space_group_name_H-M   'P 1'
#
loop_
_entity.id
_entity.type
_entity.pdbx_description
1 polymer ?
#
loop_
_entity_poly.entity_id
_entity_poly.type
_entity_poly.pdbx_seq_one_letter_code
_entity_poly.pdbx_strand_id
1 'polypeptide(L)'
;MKNFILVLLTCSALYAQTSAVALYEESQKALSTGNIELAGEKIRAAIEADKSNEKFRLEFDRLNNLRNTRNNANRAVQDGRFDDAIQGFGDVLQSVPNSAESLYGTGKAYEGKKEFMIAVDFYKKSLQVDSGYDKSKKSISNVAKKLYNSANEDYKNGNLESALTKYNQVLMINSRIYQAHFQIGVLQRKMGNLSMAIESYLKALDIKKTYDKGWYSLGLAYKENGDIENAMNSFKETVRLNGKYYKAHKSLGDIYIDAEEFDKAITSFKKAIDIKPNYSFAYHSLGISYAKIENYEKSAEALSKAVEIEPKEHLSWFHLAEAYNKLGDCESAKGAALESTDLKKNFGGGWFELGIAEYCSGSGNKNVSINHFERARNDRDWRKMAEYEIDRVRNPEKYEQ
;
A
#
# COMPACT_ATOMS: atom_id res chain seq x y z
N MET A 1 34.56 75.33 33.31
CA MET A 1 34.61 74.51 32.12
C MET A 1 35.19 73.06 32.36
N LYS A 2 36.36 72.94 33.01
CA LYS A 2 36.99 71.61 33.24
C LYS A 2 36.11 70.59 34.03
N ASN A 3 35.42 71.07 35.07
CA ASN A 3 34.54 70.19 35.87
C ASN A 3 33.26 69.72 35.14
N PHE A 4 32.75 70.54 34.19
CA PHE A 4 31.55 70.19 33.40
C PHE A 4 31.87 69.12 32.30
N ILE A 5 33.07 69.21 31.70
CA ILE A 5 33.57 68.24 30.72
C ILE A 5 33.84 66.89 31.40
N LEU A 6 34.35 66.89 32.63
CA LEU A 6 34.65 65.72 33.41
C LEU A 6 33.31 64.95 33.77
N VAL A 7 32.26 65.68 34.16
CA VAL A 7 30.94 65.13 34.47
C VAL A 7 30.27 64.57 33.22
N LEU A 8 30.36 65.24 32.06
CA LEU A 8 29.84 64.73 30.79
C LEU A 8 30.58 63.47 30.31
N LEU A 9 31.91 63.42 30.48
CA LEU A 9 32.72 62.23 30.14
C LEU A 9 32.43 61.07 31.08
N THR A 10 32.21 61.33 32.36
CA THR A 10 31.80 60.23 33.32
C THR A 10 30.38 59.75 33.07
N CYS A 11 29.42 60.64 32.73
CA CYS A 11 28.03 60.17 32.36
C CYS A 11 28.00 59.41 31.04
N SER A 12 28.78 59.81 30.03
CA SER A 12 28.85 59.06 28.76
C SER A 12 29.53 57.72 28.91
N ALA A 13 30.58 57.64 29.73
CA ALA A 13 31.23 56.35 30.05
C ALA A 13 30.31 55.42 30.86
N LEU A 14 29.56 55.96 31.81
CA LEU A 14 28.58 55.20 32.61
C LEU A 14 27.41 54.63 31.71
N TYR A 15 26.93 55.49 30.79
CA TYR A 15 25.89 55.08 29.83
C TYR A 15 26.39 54.03 28.88
N ALA A 16 27.59 54.13 28.33
CA ALA A 16 28.22 53.13 27.48
C ALA A 16 28.41 51.81 28.23
N GLN A 17 28.86 51.84 29.48
CA GLN A 17 29.04 50.66 30.32
C GLN A 17 27.71 49.96 30.65
N THR A 18 26.66 50.74 30.95
CA THR A 18 25.30 50.18 31.17
C THR A 18 24.76 49.55 29.91
N SER A 19 24.97 50.15 28.74
CA SER A 19 24.61 49.61 27.43
C SER A 19 25.37 48.30 27.10
N ALA A 20 26.68 48.24 27.43
CA ALA A 20 27.51 47.06 27.21
C ALA A 20 27.05 45.84 28.04
N VAL A 21 26.67 46.06 29.31
CA VAL A 21 26.14 45.01 30.19
C VAL A 21 24.82 44.50 29.68
N ALA A 22 23.92 45.36 29.24
CA ALA A 22 22.63 44.94 28.66
C ALA A 22 22.82 44.06 27.41
N LEU A 23 23.75 44.43 26.52
CA LEU A 23 24.11 43.64 25.34
C LEU A 23 24.71 42.26 25.70
N TYR A 24 25.52 42.20 26.76
CA TYR A 24 26.01 40.93 27.30
C TYR A 24 24.87 40.06 27.81
N GLU A 25 23.92 40.61 28.56
CA GLU A 25 22.75 39.91 29.05
C GLU A 25 21.88 39.39 27.89
N GLU A 26 21.69 40.19 26.84
CA GLU A 26 21.04 39.77 25.61
C GLU A 26 21.78 38.61 24.94
N SER A 27 23.12 38.62 24.92
CA SER A 27 23.95 37.53 24.42
C SER A 27 23.69 36.23 25.21
N GLN A 28 23.70 36.31 26.55
CA GLN A 28 23.42 35.15 27.42
C GLN A 28 22.01 34.63 27.24
N LYS A 29 21.02 35.50 27.07
CA LYS A 29 19.64 35.13 26.77
C LYS A 29 19.53 34.45 25.42
N ALA A 30 20.16 34.93 24.37
CA ALA A 30 20.22 34.31 23.07
C ALA A 30 20.84 32.90 23.14
N LEU A 31 21.92 32.74 23.92
CA LEU A 31 22.59 31.47 24.12
C LEU A 31 21.68 30.46 24.88
N SER A 32 20.98 30.91 25.92
CA SER A 32 20.05 30.07 26.67
C SER A 32 18.89 29.52 25.82
N THR A 33 18.50 30.25 24.77
CA THR A 33 17.53 29.81 23.77
C THR A 33 18.16 29.02 22.59
N GLY A 34 19.47 28.80 22.63
CA GLY A 34 20.19 28.00 21.64
C GLY A 34 20.66 28.76 20.39
N ASN A 35 20.45 30.07 20.34
CA ASN A 35 20.83 30.90 19.19
C ASN A 35 22.28 31.41 19.32
N ILE A 36 23.25 30.58 18.94
CA ILE A 36 24.68 30.86 19.01
C ILE A 36 25.06 32.07 18.13
N GLU A 37 24.42 32.24 16.97
CA GLU A 37 24.71 33.36 16.06
C GLU A 37 24.31 34.70 16.68
N LEU A 38 23.07 34.79 17.17
CA LEU A 38 22.60 36.02 17.82
C LEU A 38 23.40 36.32 19.09
N ALA A 39 23.78 35.29 19.88
CA ALA A 39 24.66 35.47 21.02
C ALA A 39 26.01 36.05 20.61
N GLY A 40 26.60 35.57 19.51
CA GLY A 40 27.85 36.09 18.95
C GLY A 40 27.75 37.54 18.44
N GLU A 41 26.62 37.91 17.85
CA GLU A 41 26.35 39.29 17.43
C GLU A 41 26.27 40.24 18.65
N LYS A 42 25.51 39.86 19.67
CA LYS A 42 25.30 40.67 20.87
C LYS A 42 26.56 40.84 21.69
N ILE A 43 27.38 39.78 21.86
CA ILE A 43 28.65 39.88 22.59
C ILE A 43 29.65 40.76 21.82
N ARG A 44 29.67 40.73 20.49
CA ARG A 44 30.51 41.65 19.68
C ARG A 44 30.12 43.09 19.90
N ALA A 45 28.83 43.41 19.88
CA ALA A 45 28.33 44.76 20.17
C ALA A 45 28.65 45.18 21.61
N ALA A 46 28.61 44.28 22.59
CA ALA A 46 29.04 44.59 23.97
C ALA A 46 30.53 44.94 24.05
N ILE A 47 31.41 44.23 23.30
CA ILE A 47 32.84 44.53 23.21
C ILE A 47 33.10 45.92 22.56
N GLU A 48 32.32 46.28 21.53
CA GLU A 48 32.42 47.57 20.88
C GLU A 48 32.06 48.72 21.83
N ALA A 49 31.07 48.50 22.71
CA ALA A 49 30.63 49.46 23.72
C ALA A 49 31.60 49.58 24.92
N ASP A 50 32.25 48.46 25.32
CA ASP A 50 33.30 48.46 26.37
C ASP A 50 34.46 47.56 25.94
N LYS A 51 35.44 48.15 25.28
CA LYS A 51 36.64 47.48 24.75
C LYS A 51 37.58 46.94 25.83
N SER A 52 37.45 47.43 27.07
CA SER A 52 38.36 47.10 28.18
C SER A 52 37.89 45.82 28.93
N ASN A 53 36.66 45.35 28.70
CA ASN A 53 36.04 44.28 29.47
C ASN A 53 36.54 42.90 29.00
N GLU A 54 37.43 42.33 29.80
CA GLU A 54 38.04 41.01 29.52
C GLU A 54 37.00 39.88 29.52
N LYS A 55 35.97 39.97 30.38
CA LYS A 55 34.89 38.96 30.44
C LYS A 55 34.15 38.86 29.11
N PHE A 56 33.90 39.99 28.43
CA PHE A 56 33.22 39.98 27.13
C PHE A 56 34.07 39.33 26.04
N ARG A 57 35.40 39.58 26.07
CA ARG A 57 36.34 38.94 25.13
C ARG A 57 36.42 37.44 25.32
N LEU A 58 36.52 36.95 26.54
CA LEU A 58 36.54 35.51 26.87
C LEU A 58 35.27 34.84 26.41
N GLU A 59 34.09 35.46 26.62
CA GLU A 59 32.83 34.91 26.16
C GLU A 59 32.73 34.91 24.63
N PHE A 60 33.20 35.93 23.94
CA PHE A 60 33.27 35.97 22.49
C PHE A 60 34.12 34.83 21.93
N ASP A 61 35.30 34.58 22.52
CA ASP A 61 36.18 33.49 22.09
C ASP A 61 35.51 32.12 22.33
N ARG A 62 34.80 31.95 23.46
CA ARG A 62 34.02 30.74 23.75
C ARG A 62 32.94 30.52 22.69
N LEU A 63 32.16 31.54 22.35
CA LEU A 63 31.12 31.48 21.33
C LEU A 63 31.68 31.23 19.93
N ASN A 64 32.82 31.82 19.58
CA ASN A 64 33.49 31.52 18.31
C ASN A 64 33.97 30.08 18.23
N ASN A 65 34.48 29.51 19.30
CA ASN A 65 34.86 28.09 19.37
C ASN A 65 33.64 27.17 19.16
N LEU A 66 32.54 27.45 19.84
CA LEU A 66 31.29 26.69 19.65
C LEU A 66 30.78 26.76 18.19
N ARG A 67 30.81 27.98 17.59
CA ARG A 67 30.43 28.18 16.19
C ARG A 67 31.33 27.38 15.23
N ASN A 68 32.65 27.44 15.46
CA ASN A 68 33.61 26.73 14.63
C ASN A 68 33.45 25.20 14.75
N THR A 69 33.25 24.67 15.97
CA THR A 69 32.97 23.26 16.21
C THR A 69 31.71 22.82 15.46
N ARG A 70 30.61 23.60 15.56
CA ARG A 70 29.36 23.30 14.82
C ARG A 70 29.58 23.35 13.30
N ASN A 71 30.32 24.33 12.79
CA ASN A 71 30.59 24.43 11.36
C ASN A 71 31.46 23.29 10.85
N ASN A 72 32.44 22.82 11.63
CA ASN A 72 33.24 21.64 11.31
C ASN A 72 32.39 20.38 11.31
N ALA A 73 31.47 20.24 12.27
CA ALA A 73 30.51 19.14 12.30
C ALA A 73 29.58 19.15 11.08
N ASN A 74 29.10 20.33 10.65
CA ASN A 74 28.31 20.47 9.41
C ASN A 74 29.11 20.04 8.16
N ARG A 75 30.40 20.39 8.06
CA ARG A 75 31.28 19.91 6.97
C ARG A 75 31.47 18.39 7.04
N ALA A 76 31.67 17.85 8.24
CA ALA A 76 31.81 16.40 8.43
C ALA A 76 30.55 15.64 7.93
N VAL A 77 29.34 16.18 8.12
CA VAL A 77 28.11 15.59 7.51
C VAL A 77 28.21 15.59 5.97
N GLN A 78 28.68 16.71 5.38
CA GLN A 78 28.81 16.82 3.91
C GLN A 78 29.86 15.85 3.35
N ASP A 79 30.95 15.66 4.10
CA ASP A 79 32.06 14.76 3.74
C ASP A 79 31.75 13.27 4.02
N GLY A 80 30.59 12.94 4.61
CA GLY A 80 30.21 11.59 4.98
C GLY A 80 30.89 11.06 6.25
N ARG A 81 31.62 11.93 7.01
CA ARG A 81 32.26 11.62 8.29
C ARG A 81 31.26 11.77 9.43
N PHE A 82 30.28 10.86 9.47
CA PHE A 82 29.11 11.01 10.34
C PHE A 82 29.43 10.89 11.83
N ASP A 83 30.38 10.06 12.21
CA ASP A 83 30.77 9.92 13.62
C ASP A 83 31.48 11.17 14.15
N ASP A 84 32.37 11.78 13.33
CA ASP A 84 32.98 13.06 13.66
C ASP A 84 31.92 14.17 13.80
N ALA A 85 30.90 14.14 12.92
CA ALA A 85 29.80 15.10 12.99
C ALA A 85 28.99 14.95 14.28
N ILE A 86 28.64 13.70 14.67
CA ILE A 86 27.92 13.39 15.90
C ILE A 86 28.70 13.90 17.11
N GLN A 87 30.01 13.62 17.16
CA GLN A 87 30.87 14.11 18.23
C GLN A 87 30.88 15.62 18.30
N GLY A 88 31.13 16.31 17.16
CA GLY A 88 31.23 17.77 17.15
C GLY A 88 29.91 18.47 17.51
N PHE A 89 28.74 17.97 17.04
CA PHE A 89 27.46 18.48 17.51
C PHE A 89 27.22 18.15 18.98
N GLY A 90 27.65 16.99 19.46
CA GLY A 90 27.59 16.59 20.86
C GLY A 90 28.33 17.57 21.76
N ASP A 91 29.54 17.98 21.39
CA ASP A 91 30.35 18.95 22.12
C ASP A 91 29.64 20.31 22.22
N VAL A 92 29.00 20.75 21.11
CA VAL A 92 28.18 21.97 21.13
C VAL A 92 26.97 21.82 22.05
N LEU A 93 26.26 20.66 22.00
CA LEU A 93 25.06 20.43 22.80
C LEU A 93 25.35 20.29 24.29
N GLN A 94 26.56 19.88 24.70
CA GLN A 94 26.99 19.93 26.11
C GLN A 94 26.98 21.35 26.67
N SER A 95 27.37 22.33 25.86
CA SER A 95 27.41 23.76 26.24
C SER A 95 26.11 24.49 25.98
N VAL A 96 25.36 24.07 24.94
CA VAL A 96 24.12 24.70 24.47
C VAL A 96 23.08 23.64 24.15
N PRO A 97 22.47 23.03 25.17
CA PRO A 97 21.51 21.90 24.96
C PRO A 97 20.31 22.26 24.09
N ASN A 98 19.92 23.55 24.08
CA ASN A 98 18.78 24.07 23.33
C ASN A 98 19.15 24.54 21.92
N SER A 99 20.27 24.10 21.33
CA SER A 99 20.62 24.44 19.95
C SER A 99 19.82 23.61 18.95
N ALA A 100 18.71 24.15 18.44
CA ALA A 100 17.87 23.48 17.43
C ALA A 100 18.69 23.11 16.19
N GLU A 101 19.66 23.94 15.79
CA GLU A 101 20.53 23.67 14.64
C GLU A 101 21.48 22.48 14.89
N SER A 102 22.10 22.40 16.08
CA SER A 102 22.98 21.27 16.43
C SER A 102 22.21 19.98 16.57
N LEU A 103 21.02 20.00 17.18
CA LEU A 103 20.11 18.85 17.21
C LEU A 103 19.73 18.40 15.80
N TYR A 104 19.38 19.34 14.91
CA TYR A 104 19.12 19.03 13.50
C TYR A 104 20.35 18.42 12.81
N GLY A 105 21.55 19.00 13.03
CA GLY A 105 22.80 18.49 12.47
C GLY A 105 23.12 17.07 12.91
N THR A 106 22.91 16.77 14.19
CA THR A 106 23.02 15.39 14.73
C THR A 106 22.04 14.46 14.02
N GLY A 107 20.79 14.88 13.85
CA GLY A 107 19.80 14.12 13.08
C GLY A 107 20.24 13.85 11.65
N LYS A 108 20.89 14.83 10.98
CA LYS A 108 21.45 14.67 9.62
C LYS A 108 22.58 13.63 9.59
N ALA A 109 23.44 13.61 10.59
CA ALA A 109 24.52 12.64 10.69
C ALA A 109 23.98 11.21 10.85
N TYR A 110 22.98 10.99 11.72
CA TYR A 110 22.30 9.70 11.85
C TYR A 110 21.51 9.29 10.61
N GLU A 111 20.89 10.27 9.90
CA GLU A 111 20.23 9.99 8.60
C GLU A 111 21.27 9.50 7.58
N GLY A 112 22.48 10.06 7.56
CA GLY A 112 23.57 9.61 6.72
C GLY A 112 24.02 8.18 7.03
N LYS A 113 24.07 7.80 8.29
CA LYS A 113 24.33 6.42 8.75
C LYS A 113 23.17 5.46 8.49
N LYS A 114 22.04 5.93 7.94
CA LYS A 114 20.77 5.19 7.74
C LYS A 114 20.10 4.77 9.06
N GLU A 115 20.49 5.35 10.18
CA GLU A 115 19.85 5.16 11.47
C GLU A 115 18.63 6.07 11.62
N PHE A 116 17.61 5.80 10.76
CA PHE A 116 16.49 6.71 10.48
C PHE A 116 15.65 7.06 11.71
N MET A 117 15.41 6.11 12.61
CA MET A 117 14.59 6.38 13.79
C MET A 117 15.30 7.29 14.79
N ILE A 118 16.62 7.13 14.95
CA ILE A 118 17.45 8.01 15.77
C ILE A 118 17.49 9.43 15.17
N ALA A 119 17.65 9.50 13.83
CA ALA A 119 17.61 10.79 13.13
C ALA A 119 16.28 11.53 13.39
N VAL A 120 15.15 10.82 13.31
CA VAL A 120 13.81 11.40 13.58
C VAL A 120 13.69 11.88 15.02
N ASP A 121 14.26 11.17 15.99
CA ASP A 121 14.26 11.60 17.39
C ASP A 121 15.00 12.94 17.57
N PHE A 122 16.18 13.08 16.99
CA PHE A 122 16.92 14.35 17.01
C PHE A 122 16.19 15.48 16.27
N TYR A 123 15.54 15.21 15.14
CA TYR A 123 14.71 16.21 14.47
C TYR A 123 13.50 16.63 15.33
N LYS A 124 12.86 15.70 16.05
CA LYS A 124 11.79 16.00 17.00
C LYS A 124 12.30 16.85 18.17
N LYS A 125 13.46 16.53 18.74
CA LYS A 125 14.13 17.35 19.77
C LYS A 125 14.40 18.77 19.26
N SER A 126 14.90 18.92 18.03
CA SER A 126 15.07 20.24 17.39
C SER A 126 13.75 21.03 17.33
N LEU A 127 12.62 20.35 17.03
CA LEU A 127 11.29 21.00 16.99
C LEU A 127 10.71 21.29 18.39
N GLN A 128 11.12 20.57 19.41
CA GLN A 128 10.75 20.88 20.81
C GLN A 128 11.41 22.19 21.27
N VAL A 129 12.62 22.43 20.80
CA VAL A 129 13.36 23.69 21.08
C VAL A 129 12.82 24.85 20.23
N ASP A 130 12.66 24.62 18.94
CA ASP A 130 12.13 25.59 17.98
C ASP A 130 11.06 24.93 17.10
N SER A 131 9.79 25.13 17.47
CA SER A 131 8.65 24.57 16.73
C SER A 131 8.54 25.10 15.29
N GLY A 132 9.21 26.21 14.98
CA GLY A 132 9.32 26.83 13.65
C GLY A 132 10.44 26.27 12.78
N TYR A 133 11.28 25.35 13.28
CA TYR A 133 12.46 24.90 12.55
C TYR A 133 12.10 23.99 11.35
N ASP A 134 11.79 24.62 10.22
CA ASP A 134 11.26 23.95 9.02
C ASP A 134 12.18 22.87 8.42
N LYS A 135 13.51 23.01 8.61
CA LYS A 135 14.46 21.98 8.15
C LYS A 135 14.18 20.63 8.81
N SER A 136 13.88 20.60 10.12
CA SER A 136 13.54 19.37 10.85
C SER A 136 12.21 18.80 10.41
N LYS A 137 11.17 19.63 10.21
CA LYS A 137 9.86 19.18 9.68
C LYS A 137 10.00 18.50 8.33
N LYS A 138 10.75 19.11 7.41
CA LYS A 138 11.02 18.55 6.07
C LYS A 138 11.82 17.27 6.15
N SER A 139 12.83 17.20 7.02
CA SER A 139 13.66 15.99 7.17
C SER A 139 12.86 14.81 7.74
N ILE A 140 12.00 15.02 8.74
CA ILE A 140 11.10 13.98 9.26
C ILE A 140 10.22 13.42 8.14
N SER A 141 9.61 14.30 7.34
CA SER A 141 8.78 13.87 6.21
C SER A 141 9.58 13.10 5.16
N ASN A 142 10.80 13.54 4.85
CA ASN A 142 11.68 12.86 3.90
C ASN A 142 12.12 11.47 4.40
N VAL A 143 12.43 11.33 5.69
CA VAL A 143 12.77 10.04 6.29
C VAL A 143 11.58 9.09 6.20
N ALA A 144 10.36 9.53 6.54
CA ALA A 144 9.16 8.73 6.39
C ALA A 144 8.97 8.24 4.93
N LYS A 145 9.19 9.13 3.95
CA LYS A 145 9.12 8.79 2.52
C LYS A 145 10.21 7.77 2.11
N LYS A 146 11.45 7.93 2.59
CA LYS A 146 12.55 6.97 2.32
C LYS A 146 12.22 5.60 2.88
N LEU A 147 11.76 5.51 4.12
CA LEU A 147 11.35 4.26 4.76
C LEU A 147 10.20 3.60 4.00
N TYR A 148 9.17 4.38 3.61
CA TYR A 148 8.04 3.88 2.85
C TYR A 148 8.47 3.30 1.48
N ASN A 149 9.34 4.01 0.76
CA ASN A 149 9.86 3.52 -0.53
C ASN A 149 10.72 2.26 -0.36
N SER A 150 11.57 2.21 0.67
CA SER A 150 12.37 1.02 0.99
C SER A 150 11.50 -0.16 1.39
N ALA A 151 10.40 0.08 2.12
CA ALA A 151 9.42 -0.97 2.43
C ALA A 151 8.73 -1.51 1.17
N ASN A 152 8.37 -0.65 0.21
CA ASN A 152 7.82 -1.07 -1.09
C ASN A 152 8.81 -1.93 -1.89
N GLU A 153 10.11 -1.62 -1.82
CA GLU A 153 11.16 -2.40 -2.48
C GLU A 153 11.31 -3.78 -1.84
N ASP A 154 11.36 -3.84 -0.50
CA ASP A 154 11.38 -5.12 0.22
C ASP A 154 10.15 -5.97 -0.11
N TYR A 155 8.96 -5.36 -0.19
CA TYR A 155 7.74 -6.06 -0.58
C TYR A 155 7.85 -6.68 -1.98
N LYS A 156 8.38 -5.92 -2.96
CA LYS A 156 8.59 -6.41 -4.34
C LYS A 156 9.59 -7.57 -4.39
N ASN A 157 10.61 -7.51 -3.54
CA ASN A 157 11.66 -8.54 -3.44
C ASN A 157 11.22 -9.76 -2.61
N GLY A 158 10.01 -9.76 -2.04
CA GLY A 158 9.49 -10.85 -1.22
C GLY A 158 9.94 -10.82 0.24
N ASN A 159 10.66 -9.80 0.68
CA ASN A 159 11.14 -9.62 2.07
C ASN A 159 10.02 -9.05 2.95
N LEU A 160 8.98 -9.86 3.22
CA LEU A 160 7.73 -9.39 3.81
C LEU A 160 7.89 -8.86 5.24
N GLU A 161 8.68 -9.51 6.09
CA GLU A 161 8.93 -9.08 7.48
C GLU A 161 9.71 -7.75 7.53
N SER A 162 10.71 -7.58 6.65
CA SER A 162 11.46 -6.33 6.53
C SER A 162 10.55 -5.18 6.07
N ALA A 163 9.71 -5.44 5.07
CA ALA A 163 8.72 -4.47 4.61
C ALA A 163 7.76 -4.06 5.72
N LEU A 164 7.23 -5.02 6.48
CA LEU A 164 6.32 -4.78 7.60
C LEU A 164 6.98 -3.92 8.68
N THR A 165 8.22 -4.23 9.04
CA THR A 165 9.00 -3.46 10.02
C THR A 165 9.15 -2.01 9.57
N LYS A 166 9.51 -1.76 8.31
CA LYS A 166 9.70 -0.41 7.78
C LYS A 166 8.38 0.37 7.67
N TYR A 167 7.25 -0.27 7.27
CA TYR A 167 5.95 0.41 7.29
C TYR A 167 5.53 0.79 8.72
N ASN A 168 5.80 -0.07 9.71
CA ASN A 168 5.56 0.26 11.12
C ASN A 168 6.43 1.45 11.57
N GLN A 169 7.69 1.52 11.17
CA GLN A 169 8.54 2.69 11.43
C GLN A 169 7.96 3.97 10.79
N VAL A 170 7.42 3.89 9.56
CA VAL A 170 6.69 5.02 8.95
C VAL A 170 5.53 5.47 9.82
N LEU A 171 4.75 4.54 10.37
CA LEU A 171 3.62 4.87 11.24
C LEU A 171 4.04 5.40 12.62
N MET A 172 5.20 5.00 13.15
CA MET A 172 5.80 5.61 14.35
C MET A 172 6.22 7.07 14.10
N ILE A 173 6.58 7.42 12.87
CA ILE A 173 6.89 8.79 12.49
C ILE A 173 5.60 9.59 12.32
N ASN A 174 4.63 9.05 11.58
CA ASN A 174 3.32 9.65 11.35
C ASN A 174 2.25 8.57 11.19
N SER A 175 1.44 8.38 12.23
CA SER A 175 0.35 7.39 12.28
C SER A 175 -0.79 7.66 11.30
N ARG A 176 -0.87 8.86 10.69
CA ARG A 176 -1.92 9.24 9.75
C ARG A 176 -1.59 8.98 8.28
N ILE A 177 -0.53 8.23 7.97
CA ILE A 177 -0.19 7.82 6.61
C ILE A 177 -1.05 6.62 6.23
N TYR A 178 -2.25 6.87 5.65
CA TYR A 178 -3.20 5.81 5.26
C TYR A 178 -2.58 4.78 4.30
N GLN A 179 -1.66 5.22 3.44
CA GLN A 179 -0.96 4.32 2.51
C GLN A 179 -0.13 3.25 3.25
N ALA A 180 0.50 3.61 4.37
CA ALA A 180 1.28 2.65 5.16
C ALA A 180 0.37 1.60 5.82
N HIS A 181 -0.76 2.03 6.42
CA HIS A 181 -1.77 1.11 6.92
C HIS A 181 -2.31 0.18 5.84
N PHE A 182 -2.62 0.73 4.66
CA PHE A 182 -3.08 -0.06 3.51
C PHE A 182 -2.06 -1.11 3.09
N GLN A 183 -0.78 -0.75 2.98
CA GLN A 183 0.28 -1.68 2.59
C GLN A 183 0.53 -2.76 3.66
N ILE A 184 0.42 -2.42 4.94
CA ILE A 184 0.43 -3.42 6.02
C ILE A 184 -0.73 -4.41 5.83
N GLY A 185 -1.94 -3.93 5.51
CA GLY A 185 -3.07 -4.79 5.20
C GLY A 185 -2.81 -5.73 4.02
N VAL A 186 -2.20 -5.23 2.95
CA VAL A 186 -1.80 -6.05 1.78
C VAL A 186 -0.79 -7.12 2.19
N LEU A 187 0.21 -6.76 2.99
CA LEU A 187 1.22 -7.69 3.52
C LEU A 187 0.57 -8.77 4.39
N GLN A 188 -0.24 -8.39 5.36
CA GLN A 188 -0.90 -9.31 6.28
C GLN A 188 -1.81 -10.30 5.54
N ARG A 189 -2.57 -9.82 4.53
CA ARG A 189 -3.37 -10.70 3.69
C ARG A 189 -2.51 -11.69 2.91
N LYS A 190 -1.39 -11.24 2.33
CA LYS A 190 -0.45 -12.12 1.62
C LYS A 190 0.19 -13.17 2.54
N MET A 191 0.37 -12.86 3.81
CA MET A 191 0.86 -13.77 4.85
C MET A 191 -0.23 -14.69 5.42
N GLY A 192 -1.49 -14.53 5.00
CA GLY A 192 -2.63 -15.31 5.50
C GLY A 192 -3.25 -14.79 6.80
N ASN A 193 -2.75 -13.67 7.33
CA ASN A 193 -3.22 -13.09 8.58
C ASN A 193 -4.45 -12.16 8.33
N LEU A 194 -5.59 -12.77 7.94
CA LEU A 194 -6.76 -12.05 7.45
C LEU A 194 -7.32 -11.04 8.46
N SER A 195 -7.40 -11.39 9.75
CA SER A 195 -7.89 -10.46 10.78
C SER A 195 -7.02 -9.21 10.92
N MET A 196 -5.69 -9.35 10.88
CA MET A 196 -4.76 -8.22 10.91
C MET A 196 -4.82 -7.39 9.62
N ALA A 197 -5.08 -8.02 8.48
CA ALA A 197 -5.28 -7.33 7.21
C ALA A 197 -6.51 -6.45 7.25
N ILE A 198 -7.65 -6.99 7.72
CA ILE A 198 -8.91 -6.27 7.89
C ILE A 198 -8.72 -5.05 8.80
N GLU A 199 -8.12 -5.24 9.98
CA GLU A 199 -7.83 -4.14 10.92
C GLU A 199 -7.00 -3.03 10.28
N SER A 200 -5.97 -3.40 9.52
CA SER A 200 -5.07 -2.46 8.85
C SER A 200 -5.78 -1.69 7.73
N TYR A 201 -6.64 -2.35 6.95
CA TYR A 201 -7.46 -1.67 5.94
C TYR A 201 -8.47 -0.72 6.58
N LEU A 202 -9.10 -1.11 7.68
CA LEU A 202 -10.02 -0.23 8.43
C LEU A 202 -9.31 1.02 8.95
N LYS A 203 -8.10 0.89 9.51
CA LYS A 203 -7.27 2.05 9.91
C LYS A 203 -6.95 2.97 8.73
N ALA A 204 -6.63 2.41 7.56
CA ALA A 204 -6.40 3.21 6.36
C ALA A 204 -7.66 3.96 5.93
N LEU A 205 -8.82 3.32 5.99
CA LEU A 205 -10.12 3.87 5.60
C LEU A 205 -10.68 4.87 6.61
N ASP A 206 -10.37 4.71 7.90
CA ASP A 206 -10.70 5.72 8.91
C ASP A 206 -10.00 7.06 8.61
N ILE A 207 -8.75 7.01 8.15
CA ILE A 207 -7.99 8.20 7.75
C ILE A 207 -8.48 8.75 6.40
N LYS A 208 -8.77 7.87 5.43
CA LYS A 208 -9.20 8.24 4.07
C LYS A 208 -10.40 7.42 3.61
N LYS A 209 -11.59 7.83 4.03
CA LYS A 209 -12.87 7.15 3.72
C LYS A 209 -13.16 7.05 2.21
N THR A 210 -12.60 7.95 1.40
CA THR A 210 -12.79 7.99 -0.07
C THR A 210 -11.78 7.12 -0.84
N TYR A 211 -11.08 6.21 -0.17
CA TYR A 211 -10.07 5.38 -0.81
C TYR A 211 -10.70 4.10 -1.38
N ASP A 212 -11.13 4.15 -2.63
CA ASP A 212 -11.81 3.05 -3.36
C ASP A 212 -11.01 1.73 -3.36
N LYS A 213 -9.68 1.80 -3.59
CA LYS A 213 -8.80 0.62 -3.53
C LYS A 213 -8.75 0.01 -2.13
N GLY A 214 -8.84 0.83 -1.09
CA GLY A 214 -8.90 0.38 0.30
C GLY A 214 -10.17 -0.43 0.55
N TRP A 215 -11.33 0.09 0.14
CA TRP A 215 -12.61 -0.60 0.25
C TRP A 215 -12.64 -1.91 -0.54
N TYR A 216 -12.11 -1.91 -1.77
CA TYR A 216 -12.01 -3.14 -2.57
C TYR A 216 -11.15 -4.21 -1.89
N SER A 217 -9.98 -3.82 -1.37
CA SER A 217 -9.08 -4.75 -0.69
C SER A 217 -9.64 -5.28 0.63
N LEU A 218 -10.38 -4.43 1.37
CA LEU A 218 -11.13 -4.83 2.55
C LEU A 218 -12.20 -5.86 2.19
N GLY A 219 -12.96 -5.62 1.11
CA GLY A 219 -13.96 -6.57 0.62
C GLY A 219 -13.37 -7.94 0.24
N LEU A 220 -12.18 -7.95 -0.38
CA LEU A 220 -11.47 -9.20 -0.66
C LEU A 220 -11.06 -9.91 0.63
N ALA A 221 -10.53 -9.18 1.61
CA ALA A 221 -10.11 -9.76 2.89
C ALA A 221 -11.30 -10.34 3.67
N TYR A 222 -12.45 -9.65 3.69
CA TYR A 222 -13.69 -10.17 4.29
C TYR A 222 -14.18 -11.42 3.57
N LYS A 223 -14.18 -11.42 2.22
CA LYS A 223 -14.58 -12.61 1.44
C LYS A 223 -13.69 -13.81 1.75
N GLU A 224 -12.38 -13.63 1.78
CA GLU A 224 -11.41 -14.68 2.14
C GLU A 224 -11.57 -15.15 3.58
N ASN A 225 -12.03 -14.28 4.49
CA ASN A 225 -12.32 -14.60 5.89
C ASN A 225 -13.72 -15.23 6.10
N GLY A 226 -14.52 -15.38 5.03
CA GLY A 226 -15.88 -15.94 5.08
C GLY A 226 -16.97 -14.96 5.48
N ASP A 227 -16.65 -13.70 5.71
CA ASP A 227 -17.59 -12.64 6.07
C ASP A 227 -18.18 -12.00 4.80
N ILE A 228 -19.14 -12.70 4.21
CA ILE A 228 -19.73 -12.32 2.90
C ILE A 228 -20.52 -11.03 2.98
N GLU A 229 -21.19 -10.75 4.11
CA GLU A 229 -21.97 -9.52 4.29
C GLU A 229 -21.06 -8.27 4.25
N ASN A 230 -20.00 -8.26 5.04
CA ASN A 230 -19.05 -7.14 5.05
C ASN A 230 -18.25 -7.05 3.74
N ALA A 231 -17.98 -8.18 3.08
CA ALA A 231 -17.40 -8.18 1.74
C ALA A 231 -18.30 -7.46 0.73
N MET A 232 -19.59 -7.81 0.69
CA MET A 232 -20.58 -7.17 -0.19
C MET A 232 -20.67 -5.68 0.08
N ASN A 233 -20.77 -5.27 1.36
CA ASN A 233 -20.86 -3.86 1.74
C ASN A 233 -19.60 -3.09 1.29
N SER A 234 -18.41 -3.68 1.44
CA SER A 234 -17.15 -3.08 1.02
C SER A 234 -17.07 -2.92 -0.50
N PHE A 235 -17.52 -3.92 -1.28
CA PHE A 235 -17.57 -3.79 -2.75
C PHE A 235 -18.62 -2.77 -3.21
N LYS A 236 -19.78 -2.68 -2.55
CA LYS A 236 -20.79 -1.64 -2.82
C LYS A 236 -20.21 -0.26 -2.56
N GLU A 237 -19.46 -0.08 -1.48
CA GLU A 237 -18.81 1.20 -1.19
C GLU A 237 -17.71 1.53 -2.22
N THR A 238 -16.95 0.52 -2.69
CA THR A 238 -16.01 0.70 -3.80
C THR A 238 -16.70 1.23 -5.05
N VAL A 239 -17.83 0.64 -5.44
CA VAL A 239 -18.61 1.04 -6.62
C VAL A 239 -19.24 2.43 -6.43
N ARG A 240 -19.70 2.75 -5.22
CA ARG A 240 -20.23 4.08 -4.88
C ARG A 240 -19.17 5.18 -5.07
N LEU A 241 -17.94 4.91 -4.62
CA LEU A 241 -16.81 5.85 -4.73
C LEU A 241 -16.25 5.92 -6.15
N ASN A 242 -16.23 4.79 -6.84
CA ASN A 242 -15.67 4.64 -8.18
C ASN A 242 -16.54 3.70 -9.01
N GLY A 243 -17.57 4.24 -9.66
CA GLY A 243 -18.49 3.48 -10.51
C GLY A 243 -17.83 2.74 -11.68
N LYS A 244 -16.56 3.11 -12.02
CA LYS A 244 -15.77 2.44 -13.06
C LYS A 244 -14.85 1.34 -12.53
N TYR A 245 -15.03 0.90 -11.29
CA TYR A 245 -14.20 -0.14 -10.70
C TYR A 245 -14.73 -1.53 -11.12
N TYR A 246 -14.40 -1.96 -12.36
CA TYR A 246 -14.92 -3.19 -12.97
C TYR A 246 -14.73 -4.46 -12.12
N LYS A 247 -13.61 -4.56 -11.38
CA LYS A 247 -13.36 -5.70 -10.48
C LYS A 247 -14.36 -5.77 -9.33
N ALA A 248 -14.78 -4.63 -8.79
CA ALA A 248 -15.77 -4.61 -7.71
C ALA A 248 -17.16 -5.03 -8.23
N HIS A 249 -17.55 -4.60 -9.43
CA HIS A 249 -18.76 -5.10 -10.09
C HIS A 249 -18.72 -6.61 -10.28
N LYS A 250 -17.58 -7.16 -10.76
CA LYS A 250 -17.39 -8.61 -10.90
C LYS A 250 -17.49 -9.33 -9.55
N SER A 251 -16.84 -8.81 -8.51
CA SER A 251 -16.89 -9.42 -7.16
C SER A 251 -18.30 -9.42 -6.56
N LEU A 252 -19.09 -8.36 -6.81
CA LEU A 252 -20.51 -8.32 -6.44
C LEU A 252 -21.31 -9.37 -7.20
N GLY A 253 -21.06 -9.51 -8.50
CA GLY A 253 -21.70 -10.55 -9.33
C GLY A 253 -21.42 -11.95 -8.81
N ASP A 254 -20.18 -12.26 -8.41
CA ASP A 254 -19.83 -13.54 -7.82
C ASP A 254 -20.62 -13.82 -6.53
N ILE A 255 -20.68 -12.83 -5.62
CA ILE A 255 -21.45 -12.96 -4.38
C ILE A 255 -22.94 -13.19 -4.68
N TYR A 256 -23.50 -12.53 -5.71
CA TYR A 256 -24.87 -12.74 -6.11
C TYR A 256 -25.11 -14.13 -6.73
N ILE A 257 -24.13 -14.74 -7.43
CA ILE A 257 -24.20 -16.13 -7.86
C ILE A 257 -24.27 -17.05 -6.64
N ASP A 258 -23.35 -16.87 -5.67
CA ASP A 258 -23.29 -17.66 -4.45
C ASP A 258 -24.59 -17.56 -3.60
N ALA A 259 -25.30 -16.43 -3.72
CA ALA A 259 -26.59 -16.18 -3.10
C ALA A 259 -27.79 -16.59 -3.96
N GLU A 260 -27.57 -17.21 -5.14
CA GLU A 260 -28.58 -17.59 -6.14
C GLU A 260 -29.42 -16.41 -6.68
N GLU A 261 -28.91 -15.17 -6.53
CA GLU A 261 -29.54 -13.94 -7.03
C GLU A 261 -29.10 -13.66 -8.48
N PHE A 262 -29.40 -14.55 -9.41
CA PHE A 262 -28.80 -14.55 -10.75
C PHE A 262 -29.08 -13.29 -11.58
N ASP A 263 -30.24 -12.65 -11.47
CA ASP A 263 -30.54 -11.38 -12.17
C ASP A 263 -29.63 -10.23 -11.71
N LYS A 264 -29.31 -10.18 -10.40
CA LYS A 264 -28.37 -9.19 -9.87
C LYS A 264 -26.93 -9.51 -10.29
N ALA A 265 -26.57 -10.79 -10.36
CA ALA A 265 -25.29 -11.24 -10.88
C ALA A 265 -25.10 -10.82 -12.34
N ILE A 266 -26.07 -11.10 -13.22
CA ILE A 266 -26.08 -10.74 -14.63
C ILE A 266 -25.91 -9.21 -14.77
N THR A 267 -26.66 -8.44 -14.00
CA THR A 267 -26.56 -6.97 -14.03
C THR A 267 -25.15 -6.49 -13.65
N SER A 268 -24.54 -7.10 -12.63
CA SER A 268 -23.22 -6.75 -12.14
C SER A 268 -22.12 -7.10 -13.14
N PHE A 269 -22.19 -8.28 -13.78
CA PHE A 269 -21.23 -8.67 -14.80
C PHE A 269 -21.33 -7.84 -16.07
N LYS A 270 -22.54 -7.50 -16.51
CA LYS A 270 -22.73 -6.56 -17.64
C LYS A 270 -22.07 -5.22 -17.36
N LYS A 271 -22.24 -4.66 -16.17
CA LYS A 271 -21.55 -3.40 -15.80
C LYS A 271 -20.02 -3.57 -15.82
N ALA A 272 -19.49 -4.70 -15.34
CA ALA A 272 -18.05 -4.97 -15.43
C ALA A 272 -17.55 -5.02 -16.88
N ILE A 273 -18.33 -5.63 -17.78
CA ILE A 273 -18.06 -5.74 -19.22
C ILE A 273 -18.14 -4.38 -19.91
N ASP A 274 -19.17 -3.59 -19.61
CA ASP A 274 -19.34 -2.23 -20.17
C ASP A 274 -18.12 -1.35 -19.86
N ILE A 275 -17.54 -1.50 -18.65
CA ILE A 275 -16.35 -0.75 -18.21
C ILE A 275 -15.07 -1.31 -18.85
N LYS A 276 -14.97 -2.64 -18.93
CA LYS A 276 -13.81 -3.34 -19.49
C LYS A 276 -14.26 -4.43 -20.46
N PRO A 277 -14.45 -4.09 -21.76
CA PRO A 277 -14.97 -5.03 -22.77
C PRO A 277 -14.14 -6.29 -22.99
N ASN A 278 -12.83 -6.25 -22.70
CA ASN A 278 -11.93 -7.42 -22.82
C ASN A 278 -11.70 -8.11 -21.46
N TYR A 279 -12.75 -8.29 -20.66
CA TYR A 279 -12.64 -8.94 -19.36
C TYR A 279 -13.27 -10.36 -19.39
N SER A 280 -12.49 -11.35 -19.85
CA SER A 280 -12.91 -12.76 -20.01
C SER A 280 -13.61 -13.34 -18.79
N PHE A 281 -13.07 -13.08 -17.57
CA PHE A 281 -13.68 -13.54 -16.33
C PHE A 281 -15.11 -13.05 -16.09
N ALA A 282 -15.45 -11.84 -16.54
CA ALA A 282 -16.82 -11.34 -16.41
C ALA A 282 -17.76 -11.99 -17.43
N TYR A 283 -17.30 -12.22 -18.66
CA TYR A 283 -18.05 -12.97 -19.66
C TYR A 283 -18.29 -14.43 -19.24
N HIS A 284 -17.26 -15.09 -18.72
CA HIS A 284 -17.39 -16.46 -18.17
C HIS A 284 -18.46 -16.52 -17.07
N SER A 285 -18.36 -15.65 -16.06
CA SER A 285 -19.33 -15.61 -14.95
C SER A 285 -20.73 -15.19 -15.42
N LEU A 286 -20.84 -14.32 -16.43
CA LEU A 286 -22.11 -13.95 -17.06
C LEU A 286 -22.75 -15.15 -17.74
N GLY A 287 -21.96 -15.94 -18.48
CA GLY A 287 -22.43 -17.19 -19.12
C GLY A 287 -22.95 -18.19 -18.11
N ILE A 288 -22.21 -18.44 -17.03
CA ILE A 288 -22.67 -19.30 -15.94
C ILE A 288 -24.00 -18.77 -15.35
N SER A 289 -24.11 -17.46 -15.12
CA SER A 289 -25.33 -16.86 -14.58
C SER A 289 -26.55 -17.07 -15.49
N TYR A 290 -26.34 -16.96 -16.80
CA TYR A 290 -27.41 -17.28 -17.78
C TYR A 290 -27.76 -18.75 -17.81
N ALA A 291 -26.78 -19.67 -17.71
CA ALA A 291 -27.03 -21.11 -17.64
C ALA A 291 -27.86 -21.48 -16.39
N LYS A 292 -27.62 -20.80 -15.25
CA LYS A 292 -28.38 -21.01 -13.99
C LYS A 292 -29.86 -20.60 -14.09
N ILE A 293 -30.22 -19.73 -14.99
CA ILE A 293 -31.62 -19.37 -15.31
C ILE A 293 -32.09 -20.04 -16.61
N GLU A 294 -31.40 -21.06 -17.04
CA GLU A 294 -31.71 -21.88 -18.23
C GLU A 294 -31.77 -21.14 -19.56
N ASN A 295 -31.16 -19.95 -19.63
CA ASN A 295 -31.01 -19.15 -20.86
C ASN A 295 -29.72 -19.56 -21.57
N TYR A 296 -29.73 -20.74 -22.19
CA TYR A 296 -28.54 -21.34 -22.77
C TYR A 296 -28.03 -20.61 -24.02
N GLU A 297 -28.90 -19.91 -24.77
CA GLU A 297 -28.52 -19.09 -25.91
C GLU A 297 -27.59 -17.93 -25.46
N LYS A 298 -28.03 -17.17 -24.43
CA LYS A 298 -27.21 -16.08 -23.88
C LYS A 298 -25.99 -16.58 -23.12
N SER A 299 -26.08 -17.77 -22.53
CA SER A 299 -24.94 -18.44 -21.91
C SER A 299 -23.86 -18.72 -22.96
N ALA A 300 -24.22 -19.37 -24.08
CA ALA A 300 -23.31 -19.68 -25.17
C ALA A 300 -22.70 -18.40 -25.79
N GLU A 301 -23.52 -17.36 -26.00
CA GLU A 301 -23.04 -16.06 -26.49
C GLU A 301 -21.96 -15.46 -25.58
N ALA A 302 -22.21 -15.41 -24.27
CA ALA A 302 -21.26 -14.86 -23.30
C ALA A 302 -19.99 -15.71 -23.19
N LEU A 303 -20.12 -17.04 -23.15
CA LEU A 303 -18.98 -17.96 -23.05
C LEU A 303 -18.14 -17.96 -24.34
N SER A 304 -18.76 -17.83 -25.51
CA SER A 304 -18.03 -17.62 -26.78
C SER A 304 -17.14 -16.39 -26.72
N LYS A 305 -17.63 -15.29 -26.14
CA LYS A 305 -16.80 -14.08 -25.91
C LYS A 305 -15.70 -14.34 -24.89
N ALA A 306 -15.94 -15.10 -23.84
CA ALA A 306 -14.91 -15.45 -22.87
C ALA A 306 -13.77 -16.23 -23.51
N VAL A 307 -14.05 -17.24 -24.34
CA VAL A 307 -13.01 -18.05 -25.02
C VAL A 307 -12.33 -17.31 -26.17
N GLU A 308 -13.02 -16.37 -26.84
CA GLU A 308 -12.41 -15.48 -27.83
C GLU A 308 -11.32 -14.61 -27.19
N ILE A 309 -11.56 -14.09 -25.95
CA ILE A 309 -10.64 -13.21 -25.23
C ILE A 309 -9.51 -14.02 -24.58
N GLU A 310 -9.83 -15.16 -23.96
CA GLU A 310 -8.88 -16.03 -23.24
C GLU A 310 -9.05 -17.49 -23.69
N PRO A 311 -8.48 -17.89 -24.84
CA PRO A 311 -8.69 -19.21 -25.42
C PRO A 311 -8.03 -20.36 -24.64
N LYS A 312 -7.16 -20.05 -23.66
CA LYS A 312 -6.47 -21.07 -22.86
C LYS A 312 -7.21 -21.46 -21.56
N GLU A 313 -8.37 -20.87 -21.29
CA GLU A 313 -9.16 -21.16 -20.10
C GLU A 313 -10.12 -22.34 -20.34
N HIS A 314 -9.72 -23.54 -19.93
CA HIS A 314 -10.46 -24.78 -20.18
C HIS A 314 -11.87 -24.79 -19.59
N LEU A 315 -12.11 -24.08 -18.46
CA LEU A 315 -13.44 -24.02 -17.83
C LEU A 315 -14.44 -23.22 -18.69
N SER A 316 -13.98 -22.18 -19.38
CA SER A 316 -14.85 -21.42 -20.29
C SER A 316 -15.29 -22.29 -21.48
N TRP A 317 -14.39 -23.09 -22.03
CA TRP A 317 -14.69 -24.05 -23.08
C TRP A 317 -15.63 -25.17 -22.59
N PHE A 318 -15.43 -25.68 -21.38
CA PHE A 318 -16.30 -26.66 -20.76
C PHE A 318 -17.74 -26.15 -20.61
N HIS A 319 -17.93 -24.96 -20.01
CA HIS A 319 -19.28 -24.40 -19.88
C HIS A 319 -19.90 -24.01 -21.22
N LEU A 320 -19.09 -23.64 -22.21
CA LEU A 320 -19.59 -23.42 -23.57
C LEU A 320 -20.12 -24.73 -24.20
N ALA A 321 -19.41 -25.84 -24.02
CA ALA A 321 -19.86 -27.15 -24.46
C ALA A 321 -21.16 -27.56 -23.75
N GLU A 322 -21.25 -27.35 -22.43
CA GLU A 322 -22.46 -27.58 -21.65
C GLU A 322 -23.63 -26.76 -22.20
N ALA A 323 -23.45 -25.48 -22.46
CA ALA A 323 -24.50 -24.61 -23.03
C ALA A 323 -24.98 -25.12 -24.41
N TYR A 324 -24.05 -25.48 -25.31
CA TYR A 324 -24.40 -26.02 -26.62
C TYR A 324 -25.08 -27.39 -26.52
N ASN A 325 -24.67 -28.29 -25.63
CA ASN A 325 -25.32 -29.56 -25.38
C ASN A 325 -26.78 -29.34 -24.91
N LYS A 326 -27.04 -28.38 -24.04
CA LYS A 326 -28.39 -28.00 -23.59
C LYS A 326 -29.27 -27.42 -24.71
N LEU A 327 -28.65 -26.76 -25.69
CA LEU A 327 -29.31 -26.25 -26.90
C LEU A 327 -29.54 -27.34 -27.96
N GLY A 328 -28.93 -28.53 -27.83
CA GLY A 328 -28.95 -29.57 -28.85
C GLY A 328 -28.04 -29.28 -30.06
N ASP A 329 -27.14 -28.28 -29.95
CA ASP A 329 -26.13 -28.01 -30.97
C ASP A 329 -24.91 -28.90 -30.72
N CYS A 330 -25.06 -30.16 -31.12
CA CYS A 330 -24.09 -31.22 -30.87
C CYS A 330 -22.71 -30.96 -31.50
N GLU A 331 -22.65 -30.35 -32.67
CA GLU A 331 -21.40 -30.09 -33.37
C GLU A 331 -20.60 -28.96 -32.68
N SER A 332 -21.25 -27.87 -32.31
CA SER A 332 -20.60 -26.77 -31.54
C SER A 332 -20.20 -27.29 -30.15
N ALA A 333 -21.04 -28.09 -29.50
CA ALA A 333 -20.71 -28.71 -28.21
C ALA A 333 -19.45 -29.58 -28.29
N LYS A 334 -19.37 -30.42 -29.33
CA LYS A 334 -18.21 -31.30 -29.58
C LYS A 334 -16.92 -30.46 -29.78
N GLY A 335 -16.99 -29.41 -30.59
CA GLY A 335 -15.86 -28.52 -30.80
C GLY A 335 -15.36 -27.91 -29.49
N ALA A 336 -16.28 -27.32 -28.69
CA ALA A 336 -15.93 -26.70 -27.43
C ALA A 336 -15.41 -27.72 -26.38
N ALA A 337 -16.01 -28.91 -26.32
CA ALA A 337 -15.55 -29.95 -25.40
C ALA A 337 -14.14 -30.47 -25.76
N LEU A 338 -13.82 -30.61 -27.04
CA LEU A 338 -12.47 -30.98 -27.52
C LEU A 338 -11.42 -29.94 -27.05
N GLU A 339 -11.68 -28.65 -27.23
CA GLU A 339 -10.78 -27.59 -26.77
C GLU A 339 -10.57 -27.68 -25.24
N SER A 340 -11.64 -27.91 -24.46
CA SER A 340 -11.51 -28.08 -23.02
C SER A 340 -10.64 -29.29 -22.64
N THR A 341 -10.81 -30.44 -23.32
CA THR A 341 -10.04 -31.68 -23.05
C THR A 341 -8.59 -31.57 -23.52
N ASP A 342 -8.30 -30.85 -24.60
CA ASP A 342 -6.94 -30.60 -25.11
C ASP A 342 -6.16 -29.69 -24.16
N LEU A 343 -6.80 -28.67 -23.62
CA LEU A 343 -6.22 -27.76 -22.63
C LEU A 343 -5.97 -28.46 -21.29
N LYS A 344 -6.87 -29.38 -20.87
CA LYS A 344 -6.75 -30.08 -19.59
C LYS A 344 -7.22 -31.53 -19.68
N LYS A 345 -6.31 -32.39 -20.06
CA LYS A 345 -6.57 -33.83 -20.35
C LYS A 345 -7.18 -34.64 -19.18
N ASN A 346 -6.90 -34.21 -17.94
CA ASN A 346 -7.39 -34.92 -16.73
C ASN A 346 -8.67 -34.31 -16.15
N PHE A 347 -9.31 -33.37 -16.84
CA PHE A 347 -10.53 -32.73 -16.39
C PHE A 347 -11.75 -33.54 -16.87
N GLY A 348 -12.41 -34.23 -15.96
CA GLY A 348 -13.55 -35.13 -16.28
C GLY A 348 -14.73 -34.41 -16.92
N GLY A 349 -14.99 -33.13 -16.55
CA GLY A 349 -16.07 -32.32 -17.12
C GLY A 349 -15.98 -32.17 -18.63
N GLY A 350 -14.79 -31.87 -19.15
CA GLY A 350 -14.58 -31.76 -20.60
C GLY A 350 -14.89 -33.09 -21.34
N TRP A 351 -14.43 -34.24 -20.80
CA TRP A 351 -14.73 -35.56 -21.34
C TRP A 351 -16.20 -35.93 -21.23
N PHE A 352 -16.87 -35.50 -20.15
CA PHE A 352 -18.29 -35.73 -19.96
C PHE A 352 -19.12 -35.00 -21.02
N GLU A 353 -18.88 -33.69 -21.22
CA GLU A 353 -19.58 -32.90 -22.25
C GLU A 353 -19.30 -33.42 -23.66
N LEU A 354 -18.07 -33.90 -23.91
CA LEU A 354 -17.72 -34.53 -25.19
C LEU A 354 -18.50 -35.83 -25.40
N GLY A 355 -18.69 -36.63 -24.35
CA GLY A 355 -19.52 -37.83 -24.39
C GLY A 355 -20.99 -37.54 -24.71
N ILE A 356 -21.55 -36.47 -24.11
CA ILE A 356 -22.92 -36.01 -24.40
C ILE A 356 -23.04 -35.55 -25.86
N ALA A 357 -22.10 -34.71 -26.34
CA ALA A 357 -22.11 -34.22 -27.71
C ALA A 357 -22.02 -35.31 -28.76
N GLU A 358 -21.20 -36.34 -28.56
CA GLU A 358 -21.09 -37.50 -29.44
C GLU A 358 -22.38 -38.35 -29.45
N TYR A 359 -23.05 -38.46 -28.30
CA TYR A 359 -24.31 -39.19 -28.21
C TYR A 359 -25.47 -38.43 -28.87
N CYS A 360 -25.50 -37.11 -28.71
CA CYS A 360 -26.49 -36.18 -29.24
C CYS A 360 -26.49 -36.16 -30.77
N SER A 361 -25.36 -36.30 -31.45
CA SER A 361 -25.24 -36.18 -32.90
C SER A 361 -25.99 -37.25 -33.71
N GLY A 362 -26.64 -38.20 -33.05
CA GLY A 362 -27.52 -39.23 -33.68
C GLY A 362 -26.87 -40.21 -34.65
N SER A 363 -25.76 -39.85 -35.26
CA SER A 363 -24.82 -40.71 -35.98
C SER A 363 -23.98 -41.53 -34.99
N GLY A 364 -24.31 -41.39 -33.71
CA GLY A 364 -23.52 -41.65 -32.55
C GLY A 364 -22.98 -43.06 -32.55
N ASN A 365 -21.71 -43.15 -32.76
CA ASN A 365 -20.97 -44.31 -32.37
C ASN A 365 -21.06 -44.40 -30.85
N LYS A 366 -22.11 -45.13 -30.34
CA LYS A 366 -22.35 -45.33 -28.89
C LYS A 366 -21.06 -45.71 -28.16
N ASN A 367 -20.16 -46.45 -28.81
CA ASN A 367 -18.87 -46.82 -28.25
C ASN A 367 -17.94 -45.61 -28.04
N VAL A 368 -17.95 -44.61 -28.93
CA VAL A 368 -17.14 -43.39 -28.78
C VAL A 368 -17.63 -42.57 -27.59
N SER A 369 -18.94 -42.38 -27.49
CA SER A 369 -19.54 -41.67 -26.34
C SER A 369 -19.21 -42.38 -25.01
N ILE A 370 -19.38 -43.74 -24.96
CA ILE A 370 -19.00 -44.52 -23.78
C ILE A 370 -17.52 -44.35 -23.43
N ASN A 371 -16.61 -44.35 -24.41
CA ASN A 371 -15.19 -44.18 -24.17
C ASN A 371 -14.88 -42.79 -23.54
N HIS A 372 -15.60 -41.74 -23.95
CA HIS A 372 -15.44 -40.42 -23.35
C HIS A 372 -15.97 -40.39 -21.91
N PHE A 373 -17.13 -40.98 -21.64
CA PHE A 373 -17.63 -41.12 -20.27
C PHE A 373 -16.70 -41.98 -19.38
N GLU A 374 -16.07 -43.04 -19.92
CA GLU A 374 -15.09 -43.82 -19.18
C GLU A 374 -13.83 -42.99 -18.81
N ARG A 375 -13.43 -42.04 -19.66
CA ARG A 375 -12.39 -41.07 -19.30
C ARG A 375 -12.86 -40.08 -18.21
N ALA A 376 -14.09 -39.57 -18.33
CA ALA A 376 -14.71 -38.72 -17.32
C ALA A 376 -14.81 -39.41 -15.95
N ARG A 377 -15.12 -40.73 -15.95
CA ARG A 377 -15.23 -41.57 -14.73
C ARG A 377 -13.95 -41.63 -13.91
N ASN A 378 -12.76 -41.38 -14.52
CA ASN A 378 -11.49 -41.34 -13.81
C ASN A 378 -11.36 -40.12 -12.90
N ASP A 379 -12.11 -39.05 -13.18
CA ASP A 379 -12.22 -37.88 -12.33
C ASP A 379 -13.25 -38.15 -11.21
N ARG A 380 -12.85 -37.95 -9.96
CA ARG A 380 -13.66 -38.22 -8.77
C ARG A 380 -15.00 -37.48 -8.79
N ASP A 381 -14.98 -36.25 -9.24
CA ASP A 381 -16.14 -35.36 -9.19
C ASP A 381 -17.18 -35.72 -10.28
N TRP A 382 -16.74 -36.35 -11.37
CA TRP A 382 -17.56 -36.69 -12.52
C TRP A 382 -17.94 -38.18 -12.56
N ARG A 383 -17.34 -38.99 -11.69
CA ARG A 383 -17.49 -40.45 -11.72
C ARG A 383 -18.94 -40.94 -11.77
N LYS A 384 -19.76 -40.47 -10.82
CA LYS A 384 -21.15 -40.92 -10.71
C LYS A 384 -22.00 -40.57 -11.93
N MET A 385 -21.80 -39.35 -12.44
CA MET A 385 -22.52 -38.85 -13.61
C MET A 385 -22.09 -39.62 -14.87
N ALA A 386 -20.81 -39.90 -15.02
CA ALA A 386 -20.29 -40.68 -16.12
C ALA A 386 -20.77 -42.12 -16.08
N GLU A 387 -20.83 -42.81 -14.91
CA GLU A 387 -21.36 -44.13 -14.74
C GLU A 387 -22.85 -44.19 -15.09
N TYR A 388 -23.64 -43.21 -14.70
CA TYR A 388 -25.05 -43.08 -15.07
C TYR A 388 -25.21 -42.97 -16.59
N GLU A 389 -24.45 -42.12 -17.26
CA GLU A 389 -24.53 -41.96 -18.72
C GLU A 389 -24.05 -43.21 -19.47
N ILE A 390 -23.03 -43.91 -18.98
CA ILE A 390 -22.59 -45.20 -19.56
C ILE A 390 -23.72 -46.21 -19.50
N ASP A 391 -24.43 -46.35 -18.35
CA ASP A 391 -25.57 -47.26 -18.24
C ASP A 391 -26.73 -46.82 -19.13
N ARG A 392 -27.05 -45.54 -19.20
CA ARG A 392 -28.09 -44.96 -20.07
C ARG A 392 -27.84 -45.26 -21.55
N VAL A 393 -26.59 -45.11 -22.01
CA VAL A 393 -26.21 -45.36 -23.41
C VAL A 393 -26.25 -46.87 -23.73
N ARG A 394 -25.88 -47.72 -22.75
CA ARG A 394 -25.89 -49.21 -22.92
C ARG A 394 -27.27 -49.79 -22.86
N ASN A 395 -28.16 -49.27 -22.00
CA ASN A 395 -29.48 -49.83 -21.69
C ASN A 395 -30.57 -48.73 -21.78
N PRO A 396 -30.78 -48.11 -22.98
CA PRO A 396 -31.68 -46.97 -23.13
C PRO A 396 -33.12 -47.30 -22.70
N GLU A 397 -33.56 -48.55 -22.87
CA GLU A 397 -34.90 -49.03 -22.50
C GLU A 397 -35.23 -48.89 -21.00
N LYS A 398 -34.23 -48.73 -20.14
CA LYS A 398 -34.43 -48.49 -18.69
C LYS A 398 -34.80 -47.03 -18.39
N TYR A 399 -34.57 -46.09 -19.33
CA TYR A 399 -34.63 -44.64 -19.14
C TYR A 399 -35.67 -43.98 -20.06
N GLU A 400 -36.32 -44.76 -20.95
CA GLU A 400 -37.37 -44.30 -21.87
C GLU A 400 -38.78 -44.47 -21.23
N GLN A 401 -39.01 -43.95 -19.97
CA GLN A 401 -40.32 -43.91 -19.34
C GLN A 401 -40.95 -42.54 -19.38
#